data_768985cadec7bee102556301b0a18696
#
_entry.id   768985cadec7bee102556301b0a18696
#
_cell.length_a   1.000
_cell.length_b   1.000
_cell.length_c   1.000
_cell.angle_alpha   90.00
_cell.angle_beta   90.00
_cell.angle_gamma   90.00
#
_symmetry.space_group_name_H-M   'P 1'
#
loop_
_entity.id
_entity.type
_entity.pdbx_description
1 polymer ?
#
loop_
_entity_poly.entity_id
_entity_poly.type
_entity_poly.pdbx_seq_one_letter_code
_entity_poly.pdbx_strand_id
1 'polypeptide(L)'
;MKDEKVYNGKKIKTDKEITNNKEISSDKDMVNNIEDRLWALRNEMDKHNMDMYIVPTCDFHGSEYMGDYFKAREFISGFTGSAGIAVVTKDQALLWTDGRYFVQAADQLPPVYKLMKQGEPDTPTVLEFVRNFANEKDKCIIGFDGKCMSSSLAEKIEKISNVTIVSKYDLIGKIWNNRPDLSCENIWILNEKYAGKSFGDKIKDVRLEMEEKKVDMLLITTLEDVSWLLNLRGNDIKCTPVFLGFIAVTGSQTALYVQRNALSQQVACYLEKNNIDIREYNDIYQDVKSIRKRRIWIDSSTANYQITKLVSKENYLYKAMLPTTKMKAVKNETEIANMKKAHILDGIAMTKFVYWLKNNVGKEKMDEISLGEKLEYFRGMAESYVEPSFEPIVGYNDHGAIVHYSATKETNYQIENKGMVLIDSGGHYLEGTTDITRTISLGKVTDKMRQMYTLVLKGHLHLGNAVFKKGCSGVALDILARKPLWDNGLDFNHGTGHGVGYLLSVHEPPNAIRYRILENQELNPTLKPGMITS
;
A
#
# COMPACT_ATOMS: atom_id res chain seq x y z
N MET A 1 -26.60 15.72 -33.29
CA MET A 1 -25.52 16.38 -32.59
C MET A 1 -25.17 15.46 -31.41
N LYS A 2 -24.02 14.80 -31.48
CA LYS A 2 -23.54 13.89 -30.43
C LYS A 2 -22.53 14.68 -29.59
N ASP A 3 -22.87 14.93 -28.34
CA ASP A 3 -21.96 15.55 -27.38
C ASP A 3 -20.90 14.55 -26.94
N GLU A 4 -19.68 14.73 -27.42
CA GLU A 4 -18.50 14.04 -26.91
C GLU A 4 -18.08 14.73 -25.61
N LYS A 5 -18.23 14.05 -24.48
CA LYS A 5 -17.63 14.49 -23.20
C LYS A 5 -16.22 13.92 -23.08
N VAL A 6 -15.26 14.81 -23.03
CA VAL A 6 -13.85 14.48 -22.75
C VAL A 6 -13.66 14.40 -21.23
N TYR A 7 -13.33 13.24 -20.72
CA TYR A 7 -12.87 13.04 -19.35
C TYR A 7 -11.34 12.93 -19.34
N ASN A 8 -10.71 13.79 -18.57
CA ASN A 8 -9.27 13.76 -18.21
C ASN A 8 -8.28 13.42 -19.34
N GLY A 9 -8.40 14.04 -20.49
CA GLY A 9 -7.34 14.03 -21.51
C GLY A 9 -6.98 12.69 -22.17
N LYS A 10 -7.63 11.58 -21.86
CA LYS A 10 -7.41 10.29 -22.52
C LYS A 10 -8.58 9.91 -23.43
N LYS A 11 -8.32 9.84 -24.73
CA LYS A 11 -9.24 9.24 -25.72
C LYS A 11 -9.26 7.72 -25.51
N ILE A 12 -10.43 7.17 -25.22
CA ILE A 12 -10.66 5.72 -25.28
C ILE A 12 -10.69 5.33 -26.76
N LYS A 13 -9.71 4.57 -27.20
CA LYS A 13 -9.73 3.94 -28.54
C LYS A 13 -10.65 2.71 -28.49
N THR A 14 -11.71 2.77 -29.30
CA THR A 14 -12.55 1.60 -29.58
C THR A 14 -11.81 0.61 -30.48
N ASP A 15 -11.98 -0.68 -30.17
CA ASP A 15 -11.44 -1.82 -30.92
C ASP A 15 -11.78 -1.75 -32.42
N LYS A 16 -10.76 -1.68 -33.23
CA LYS A 16 -10.68 -2.32 -34.56
C LYS A 16 -9.24 -2.20 -35.06
N GLU A 17 -8.72 -3.37 -35.47
CA GLU A 17 -7.45 -3.62 -36.17
C GLU A 17 -6.36 -4.27 -35.30
N ILE A 18 -6.55 -5.58 -35.08
CA ILE A 18 -5.42 -6.50 -34.89
C ILE A 18 -5.33 -7.31 -36.17
N THR A 19 -4.45 -6.91 -37.06
CA THR A 19 -3.95 -7.77 -38.14
C THR A 19 -2.58 -8.29 -37.75
N ASN A 20 -2.46 -9.62 -37.90
CA ASN A 20 -1.26 -10.42 -37.73
C ASN A 20 -0.02 -9.83 -38.44
N ASN A 21 1.10 -9.71 -37.71
CA ASN A 21 2.41 -9.95 -38.28
C ASN A 21 3.27 -10.69 -37.26
N LYS A 22 3.44 -11.98 -37.49
CA LYS A 22 4.54 -12.77 -36.95
C LYS A 22 5.78 -12.43 -37.77
N GLU A 23 6.74 -11.75 -37.19
CA GLU A 23 8.13 -11.80 -37.63
C GLU A 23 9.01 -12.17 -36.44
N ILE A 24 9.78 -13.22 -36.69
CA ILE A 24 10.75 -13.87 -35.83
C ILE A 24 11.94 -12.89 -35.66
N SER A 25 12.24 -12.47 -34.43
CA SER A 25 13.51 -11.85 -34.11
C SER A 25 14.20 -12.55 -32.93
N SER A 26 15.41 -12.89 -33.19
CA SER A 26 16.37 -13.71 -32.48
C SER A 26 16.86 -13.16 -31.13
N ASP A 27 17.20 -14.08 -30.25
CA ASP A 27 18.21 -14.00 -29.16
C ASP A 27 18.04 -12.97 -28.01
N LYS A 28 16.85 -12.50 -27.67
CA LYS A 28 16.64 -11.70 -26.43
C LYS A 28 15.57 -12.23 -25.48
N ASP A 29 14.97 -13.38 -25.72
CA ASP A 29 13.80 -13.88 -24.98
C ASP A 29 14.14 -14.97 -23.94
N MET A 30 15.29 -14.89 -23.27
CA MET A 30 15.76 -15.95 -22.36
C MET A 30 15.56 -15.69 -20.87
N VAL A 31 14.47 -15.02 -20.42
CA VAL A 31 14.14 -14.99 -18.97
C VAL A 31 12.62 -15.04 -18.80
N ASN A 32 11.95 -16.05 -19.35
CA ASN A 32 10.48 -16.11 -19.35
C ASN A 32 9.89 -16.90 -18.21
N ASN A 33 10.64 -17.74 -17.49
CA ASN A 33 10.13 -18.46 -16.34
C ASN A 33 10.85 -18.09 -15.03
N ILE A 34 10.25 -18.42 -13.91
CA ILE A 34 10.78 -18.06 -12.58
C ILE A 34 12.13 -18.77 -12.29
N GLU A 35 12.35 -19.97 -12.79
CA GLU A 35 13.59 -20.73 -12.59
C GLU A 35 14.78 -20.03 -13.28
N ASP A 36 14.56 -19.55 -14.51
CA ASP A 36 15.59 -18.77 -15.24
C ASP A 36 15.92 -17.46 -14.52
N ARG A 37 14.89 -16.78 -13.98
CA ARG A 37 15.08 -15.55 -13.18
C ARG A 37 15.88 -15.83 -11.91
N LEU A 38 15.59 -16.93 -11.21
CA LEU A 38 16.34 -17.35 -10.03
C LEU A 38 17.79 -17.71 -10.38
N TRP A 39 18.01 -18.41 -11.49
CA TRP A 39 19.35 -18.71 -11.98
C TRP A 39 20.13 -17.42 -12.30
N ALA A 40 19.54 -16.48 -13.02
CA ALA A 40 20.14 -15.20 -13.34
C ALA A 40 20.47 -14.39 -12.08
N LEU A 41 19.55 -14.35 -11.08
CA LEU A 41 19.79 -13.69 -9.81
C LEU A 41 20.97 -14.32 -9.06
N ARG A 42 21.02 -15.66 -8.98
CA ARG A 42 22.13 -16.38 -8.32
C ARG A 42 23.48 -16.08 -8.98
N ASN A 43 23.53 -16.00 -10.31
CA ASN A 43 24.72 -15.59 -11.02
C ASN A 43 25.16 -14.15 -10.67
N GLU A 44 24.22 -13.21 -10.50
CA GLU A 44 24.54 -11.87 -10.02
C GLU A 44 25.00 -11.87 -8.55
N MET A 45 24.38 -12.70 -7.70
CA MET A 45 24.80 -12.88 -6.30
C MET A 45 26.26 -13.38 -6.23
N ASP A 46 26.62 -14.35 -7.05
CA ASP A 46 27.98 -14.93 -7.08
C ASP A 46 29.04 -13.89 -7.49
N LYS A 47 28.76 -13.02 -8.46
CA LYS A 47 29.66 -11.91 -8.84
C LYS A 47 29.98 -10.96 -7.69
N HIS A 48 29.11 -10.92 -6.68
CA HIS A 48 29.26 -10.06 -5.51
C HIS A 48 29.54 -10.84 -4.23
N ASN A 49 29.80 -12.15 -4.32
CA ASN A 49 30.04 -13.08 -3.20
C ASN A 49 28.89 -13.06 -2.17
N MET A 50 27.65 -12.90 -2.61
CA MET A 50 26.48 -12.88 -1.73
C MET A 50 26.00 -14.31 -1.44
N ASP A 51 25.74 -14.61 -0.17
CA ASP A 51 25.15 -15.88 0.26
C ASP A 51 23.62 -15.86 0.16
N MET A 52 23.03 -14.67 0.28
CA MET A 52 21.59 -14.45 0.31
C MET A 52 21.25 -13.11 -0.33
N TYR A 53 20.10 -13.04 -1.04
CA TYR A 53 19.53 -11.79 -1.53
C TYR A 53 18.07 -11.67 -1.10
N ILE A 54 17.70 -10.53 -0.49
CA ILE A 54 16.37 -10.29 0.07
C ILE A 54 15.63 -9.29 -0.83
N VAL A 55 14.41 -9.65 -1.24
CA VAL A 55 13.55 -8.84 -2.11
C VAL A 55 12.20 -8.62 -1.41
N PRO A 56 12.03 -7.55 -0.66
CA PRO A 56 10.75 -7.23 -0.02
C PRO A 56 9.76 -6.64 -1.03
N THR A 57 8.48 -6.67 -0.68
CA THR A 57 7.49 -5.77 -1.26
C THR A 57 7.75 -4.38 -0.71
N CYS A 58 8.37 -3.51 -1.47
CA CYS A 58 8.74 -2.17 -1.03
C CYS A 58 9.13 -1.29 -2.23
N ASP A 59 8.74 -0.03 -2.18
CA ASP A 59 9.25 1.03 -3.02
C ASP A 59 10.31 1.87 -2.29
N PHE A 60 10.70 3.01 -2.85
CA PHE A 60 11.67 3.92 -2.21
C PHE A 60 11.08 4.68 -1.01
N HIS A 61 9.77 4.58 -0.78
CA HIS A 61 8.98 5.36 0.16
C HIS A 61 8.33 4.53 1.28
N GLY A 62 8.39 3.20 1.18
CA GLY A 62 7.74 2.28 2.11
C GLY A 62 6.22 2.23 1.95
N SER A 63 5.72 2.46 0.72
CA SER A 63 4.30 2.41 0.39
C SER A 63 3.75 0.98 0.46
N GLU A 64 2.47 0.84 0.83
CA GLU A 64 1.78 -0.46 0.79
C GLU A 64 1.45 -0.88 -0.65
N TYR A 65 0.92 0.05 -1.43
CA TYR A 65 0.71 -0.12 -2.87
C TYR A 65 1.81 0.60 -3.62
N MET A 66 2.28 0.03 -4.71
CA MET A 66 3.43 0.56 -5.42
C MET A 66 3.26 0.48 -6.93
N GLY A 67 3.93 1.38 -7.66
CA GLY A 67 3.95 1.37 -9.11
C GLY A 67 4.70 0.15 -9.69
N ASP A 68 4.47 -0.12 -10.96
CA ASP A 68 4.96 -1.33 -11.65
C ASP A 68 6.50 -1.44 -11.65
N TYR A 69 7.23 -0.31 -11.64
CA TYR A 69 8.68 -0.29 -11.49
C TYR A 69 9.16 -1.07 -10.25
N PHE A 70 8.39 -1.07 -9.17
CA PHE A 70 8.79 -1.64 -7.87
C PHE A 70 8.34 -3.10 -7.66
N LYS A 71 7.74 -3.75 -8.66
CA LYS A 71 7.25 -5.14 -8.56
C LYS A 71 8.36 -6.20 -8.63
N ALA A 72 9.53 -5.90 -8.06
CA ALA A 72 10.71 -6.78 -8.07
C ALA A 72 10.43 -8.14 -7.41
N ARG A 73 9.68 -8.18 -6.29
CA ARG A 73 9.30 -9.43 -5.61
C ARG A 73 8.34 -10.26 -6.48
N GLU A 74 7.37 -9.62 -7.13
CA GLU A 74 6.48 -10.28 -8.09
C GLU A 74 7.27 -10.84 -9.27
N PHE A 75 8.17 -10.06 -9.85
CA PHE A 75 9.03 -10.50 -10.95
C PHE A 75 9.83 -11.76 -10.61
N ILE A 76 10.46 -11.82 -9.42
CA ILE A 76 11.33 -12.94 -9.08
C ILE A 76 10.58 -14.19 -8.59
N SER A 77 9.35 -14.04 -8.07
CA SER A 77 8.60 -15.14 -7.44
C SER A 77 7.34 -15.57 -8.19
N GLY A 78 6.78 -14.73 -9.06
CA GLY A 78 5.47 -14.92 -9.67
C GLY A 78 4.28 -14.65 -8.75
N PHE A 79 4.51 -14.37 -7.47
CA PHE A 79 3.45 -14.07 -6.52
C PHE A 79 2.98 -12.63 -6.65
N THR A 80 1.69 -12.38 -6.87
CA THR A 80 1.12 -11.06 -7.14
C THR A 80 0.50 -10.36 -5.92
N GLY A 81 0.37 -11.04 -4.77
CA GLY A 81 -0.19 -10.42 -3.54
C GLY A 81 0.58 -9.16 -3.11
N SER A 82 -0.06 -8.21 -2.44
CA SER A 82 0.54 -6.90 -2.12
C SER A 82 1.52 -6.92 -0.95
N ALA A 83 1.66 -8.02 -0.23
CA ALA A 83 2.60 -8.12 0.91
C ALA A 83 3.40 -9.41 0.87
N GLY A 84 4.71 -9.31 1.03
CA GLY A 84 5.61 -10.47 1.12
C GLY A 84 7.08 -10.09 1.01
N ILE A 85 7.93 -11.04 1.37
CA ILE A 85 9.38 -10.93 1.26
C ILE A 85 9.92 -12.21 0.62
N ALA A 86 10.54 -12.08 -0.55
CA ALA A 86 11.28 -13.19 -1.14
C ALA A 86 12.72 -13.20 -0.61
N VAL A 87 13.22 -14.37 -0.26
CA VAL A 87 14.59 -14.60 0.16
C VAL A 87 15.18 -15.69 -0.73
N VAL A 88 16.25 -15.36 -1.43
CA VAL A 88 16.95 -16.28 -2.32
C VAL A 88 18.34 -16.54 -1.78
N THR A 89 18.67 -17.81 -1.59
CA THR A 89 20.02 -18.29 -1.29
C THR A 89 20.60 -19.02 -2.51
N LYS A 90 21.80 -19.57 -2.42
CA LYS A 90 22.41 -20.32 -3.52
C LYS A 90 21.58 -21.53 -3.95
N ASP A 91 20.87 -22.13 -3.00
CA ASP A 91 20.15 -23.40 -3.14
C ASP A 91 18.64 -23.32 -2.85
N GLN A 92 18.16 -22.27 -2.19
CA GLN A 92 16.77 -22.12 -1.79
C GLN A 92 16.14 -20.83 -2.37
N ALA A 93 14.83 -20.87 -2.54
CA ALA A 93 13.99 -19.70 -2.77
C ALA A 93 12.76 -19.79 -1.87
N LEU A 94 12.54 -18.77 -1.05
CA LEU A 94 11.50 -18.76 -0.03
C LEU A 94 10.67 -17.47 -0.15
N LEU A 95 9.37 -17.57 0.09
CA LEU A 95 8.48 -16.41 0.15
C LEU A 95 7.74 -16.37 1.48
N TRP A 96 7.95 -15.32 2.27
CA TRP A 96 7.11 -14.98 3.42
C TRP A 96 5.94 -14.11 2.99
N THR A 97 4.74 -14.49 3.43
CA THR A 97 3.55 -13.65 3.33
C THR A 97 2.62 -13.91 4.50
N ASP A 98 1.64 -13.03 4.73
CA ASP A 98 0.69 -13.14 5.85
C ASP A 98 -0.61 -13.86 5.49
N GLY A 99 -1.49 -14.05 6.50
CA GLY A 99 -2.70 -14.87 6.39
C GLY A 99 -3.69 -14.44 5.30
N ARG A 100 -3.63 -13.20 4.84
CA ARG A 100 -4.48 -12.69 3.73
C ARG A 100 -4.17 -13.40 2.41
N TYR A 101 -2.94 -13.90 2.26
CA TYR A 101 -2.39 -14.39 0.99
C TYR A 101 -1.99 -15.86 1.00
N PHE A 102 -2.20 -16.63 2.07
CA PHE A 102 -1.75 -18.03 2.13
C PHE A 102 -2.31 -18.88 1.00
N VAL A 103 -3.60 -18.71 0.67
CA VAL A 103 -4.26 -19.45 -0.40
C VAL A 103 -3.69 -19.04 -1.76
N GLN A 104 -3.67 -17.74 -2.03
CA GLN A 104 -3.15 -17.18 -3.29
C GLN A 104 -1.68 -17.57 -3.51
N ALA A 105 -0.84 -17.46 -2.48
CA ALA A 105 0.56 -17.80 -2.60
C ALA A 105 0.79 -19.31 -2.82
N ALA A 106 -0.02 -20.16 -2.20
CA ALA A 106 0.05 -21.61 -2.44
C ALA A 106 -0.31 -21.99 -3.87
N ASP A 107 -1.21 -21.23 -4.51
CA ASP A 107 -1.63 -21.44 -5.89
C ASP A 107 -0.64 -20.86 -6.92
N GLN A 108 -0.10 -19.68 -6.65
CA GLN A 108 0.74 -18.93 -7.61
C GLN A 108 2.23 -19.32 -7.58
N LEU A 109 2.74 -19.78 -6.43
CA LEU A 109 4.17 -20.05 -6.32
C LEU A 109 4.56 -21.33 -7.08
N PRO A 110 5.59 -21.28 -7.94
CA PRO A 110 6.10 -22.47 -8.57
C PRO A 110 6.80 -23.38 -7.55
N PRO A 111 6.92 -24.70 -7.83
CA PRO A 111 7.49 -25.69 -6.91
C PRO A 111 8.90 -25.38 -6.38
N VAL A 112 9.66 -24.54 -7.11
CA VAL A 112 10.99 -24.10 -6.70
C VAL A 112 10.97 -23.16 -5.49
N TYR A 113 9.82 -22.54 -5.19
CA TYR A 113 9.63 -21.69 -4.01
C TYR A 113 9.00 -22.46 -2.85
N LYS A 114 9.51 -22.21 -1.64
CA LYS A 114 8.86 -22.63 -0.39
C LYS A 114 8.05 -21.46 0.18
N LEU A 115 6.74 -21.68 0.39
CA LEU A 115 5.87 -20.74 1.08
C LEU A 115 6.15 -20.77 2.58
N MET A 116 6.44 -19.61 3.15
CA MET A 116 6.66 -19.36 4.57
C MET A 116 5.47 -18.57 5.13
N LYS A 117 4.56 -19.27 5.82
CA LYS A 117 3.30 -18.71 6.36
C LYS A 117 3.57 -17.87 7.61
N GLN A 118 3.75 -16.57 7.43
CA GLN A 118 4.12 -15.67 8.52
C GLN A 118 3.07 -15.65 9.64
N GLY A 119 3.52 -15.88 10.86
CA GLY A 119 2.67 -15.89 12.05
C GLY A 119 2.15 -17.28 12.44
N GLU A 120 2.39 -18.31 11.63
CA GLU A 120 2.13 -19.69 12.01
C GLU A 120 3.23 -20.20 12.97
N PRO A 121 2.89 -21.10 13.94
CA PRO A 121 3.79 -21.52 15.03
C PRO A 121 5.15 -22.04 14.57
N ASP A 122 5.20 -22.79 13.46
CA ASP A 122 6.42 -23.45 12.97
C ASP A 122 7.14 -22.66 11.88
N THR A 123 6.74 -21.42 11.63
CA THR A 123 7.33 -20.58 10.59
C THR A 123 8.22 -19.50 11.22
N PRO A 124 9.55 -19.58 11.06
CA PRO A 124 10.44 -18.53 11.53
C PRO A 124 10.15 -17.21 10.79
N THR A 125 10.29 -16.10 11.46
CA THR A 125 10.32 -14.78 10.81
C THR A 125 11.51 -14.67 9.87
N VAL A 126 11.45 -13.73 8.91
CA VAL A 126 12.60 -13.47 8.02
C VAL A 126 13.88 -13.22 8.82
N LEU A 127 13.80 -12.45 9.92
CA LEU A 127 14.96 -12.14 10.75
C LEU A 127 15.52 -13.37 11.47
N GLU A 128 14.66 -14.25 11.96
CA GLU A 128 15.08 -15.52 12.59
C GLU A 128 15.71 -16.45 11.54
N PHE A 129 15.12 -16.55 10.35
CA PHE A 129 15.71 -17.33 9.26
C PHE A 129 17.09 -16.80 8.88
N VAL A 130 17.23 -15.49 8.70
CA VAL A 130 18.52 -14.84 8.39
C VAL A 130 19.55 -15.14 9.49
N ARG A 131 19.15 -15.05 10.76
CA ARG A 131 20.03 -15.33 11.89
C ARG A 131 20.48 -16.80 11.90
N ASN A 132 19.55 -17.74 11.73
CA ASN A 132 19.85 -19.17 11.71
C ASN A 132 20.78 -19.51 10.55
N PHE A 133 20.48 -19.01 9.34
CA PHE A 133 21.32 -19.19 8.16
C PHE A 133 22.74 -18.62 8.35
N ALA A 134 22.86 -17.45 8.96
CA ALA A 134 24.15 -16.83 9.22
C ALA A 134 24.96 -17.61 10.28
N ASN A 135 24.31 -18.18 11.30
CA ASN A 135 24.99 -18.96 12.35
C ASN A 135 25.66 -20.24 11.82
N GLU A 136 25.26 -20.73 10.65
CA GLU A 136 25.89 -21.88 10.00
C GLU A 136 27.18 -21.51 9.24
N LYS A 137 27.57 -20.24 9.25
CA LYS A 137 28.72 -19.69 8.50
C LYS A 137 29.62 -18.84 9.38
N ASP A 138 30.91 -18.87 9.11
CA ASP A 138 31.87 -17.96 9.78
C ASP A 138 31.64 -16.51 9.36
N LYS A 139 31.25 -16.31 8.11
CA LYS A 139 30.89 -15.01 7.52
C LYS A 139 29.75 -15.19 6.55
N CYS A 140 28.73 -14.35 6.66
CA CYS A 140 27.57 -14.35 5.79
C CYS A 140 27.42 -12.99 5.10
N ILE A 141 27.32 -12.98 3.77
CA ILE A 141 27.14 -11.77 2.98
C ILE A 141 25.71 -11.73 2.47
N ILE A 142 24.96 -10.73 2.90
CA ILE A 142 23.54 -10.55 2.57
C ILE A 142 23.36 -9.33 1.70
N GLY A 143 22.74 -9.52 0.52
CA GLY A 143 22.41 -8.48 -0.42
C GLY A 143 20.94 -8.08 -0.39
N PHE A 144 20.65 -6.82 -0.70
CA PHE A 144 19.35 -6.27 -1.05
C PHE A 144 19.52 -4.89 -1.69
N ASP A 145 18.49 -4.39 -2.38
CA ASP A 145 18.46 -2.99 -2.79
C ASP A 145 18.17 -2.11 -1.57
N GLY A 146 19.13 -1.27 -1.18
CA GLY A 146 19.00 -0.38 -0.02
C GLY A 146 17.93 0.70 -0.18
N LYS A 147 17.49 1.00 -1.41
CA LYS A 147 16.38 1.91 -1.70
C LYS A 147 15.01 1.24 -1.50
N CYS A 148 14.94 -0.09 -1.61
CA CYS A 148 13.71 -0.88 -1.46
C CYS A 148 13.69 -1.73 -0.18
N MET A 149 14.48 -1.38 0.83
CA MET A 149 14.53 -2.05 2.13
C MET A 149 14.30 -1.03 3.25
N SER A 150 13.38 -1.31 4.18
CA SER A 150 13.18 -0.42 5.33
C SER A 150 14.43 -0.38 6.22
N SER A 151 14.74 0.81 6.74
CA SER A 151 15.87 0.99 7.64
C SER A 151 15.77 0.11 8.88
N SER A 152 14.57 -0.05 9.44
CA SER A 152 14.36 -0.86 10.65
C SER A 152 14.71 -2.34 10.44
N LEU A 153 14.34 -2.94 9.32
CA LEU A 153 14.67 -4.34 9.03
C LEU A 153 16.16 -4.50 8.71
N ALA A 154 16.70 -3.62 7.87
CA ALA A 154 18.12 -3.64 7.53
C ALA A 154 19.01 -3.50 8.76
N GLU A 155 18.70 -2.59 9.69
CA GLU A 155 19.44 -2.40 10.94
C GLU A 155 19.34 -3.61 11.90
N LYS A 156 18.20 -4.32 11.91
CA LYS A 156 18.07 -5.58 12.67
C LYS A 156 18.98 -6.67 12.07
N ILE A 157 19.08 -6.75 10.76
CA ILE A 157 19.98 -7.70 10.06
C ILE A 157 21.45 -7.30 10.30
N GLU A 158 21.79 -6.01 10.22
CA GLU A 158 23.16 -5.50 10.45
C GLU A 158 23.71 -5.80 11.85
N LYS A 159 22.83 -5.96 12.84
CA LYS A 159 23.20 -6.31 14.21
C LYS A 159 23.55 -7.79 14.42
N ILE A 160 23.38 -8.65 13.42
CA ILE A 160 23.81 -10.06 13.48
C ILE A 160 25.32 -10.10 13.29
N SER A 161 26.06 -10.65 14.27
CA SER A 161 27.50 -10.46 14.44
C SER A 161 28.38 -10.88 13.24
N ASN A 162 27.98 -11.93 12.53
CA ASN A 162 28.74 -12.47 11.39
C ASN A 162 28.19 -12.07 10.01
N VAL A 163 27.22 -11.14 10.00
CA VAL A 163 26.60 -10.64 8.77
C VAL A 163 27.31 -9.39 8.23
N THR A 164 27.54 -9.38 6.92
CA THR A 164 27.96 -8.20 6.17
C THR A 164 26.89 -7.85 5.16
N ILE A 165 26.36 -6.61 5.21
CA ILE A 165 25.33 -6.14 4.29
C ILE A 165 25.96 -5.52 3.04
N VAL A 166 25.43 -5.88 1.87
CA VAL A 166 25.70 -5.26 0.57
C VAL A 166 24.40 -4.70 0.02
N SER A 167 24.19 -3.38 0.17
CA SER A 167 22.91 -2.70 -0.13
C SER A 167 22.96 -1.73 -1.31
N LYS A 168 24.03 -1.73 -2.08
CA LYS A 168 24.24 -0.77 -3.19
C LYS A 168 23.79 -1.26 -4.56
N TYR A 169 23.35 -2.51 -4.66
CA TYR A 169 23.02 -3.13 -5.93
C TYR A 169 21.56 -3.56 -5.99
N ASP A 170 20.84 -3.05 -6.97
CA ASP A 170 19.56 -3.60 -7.43
C ASP A 170 19.86 -4.75 -8.39
N LEU A 171 20.00 -5.98 -7.86
CA LEU A 171 20.29 -7.16 -8.69
C LEU A 171 19.06 -7.57 -9.52
N ILE A 172 17.85 -7.30 -9.04
CA ILE A 172 16.64 -7.58 -9.82
C ILE A 172 16.57 -6.67 -11.04
N GLY A 173 16.84 -5.39 -10.89
CA GLY A 173 16.89 -4.45 -12.01
C GLY A 173 17.92 -4.82 -13.10
N LYS A 174 19.00 -5.52 -12.74
CA LYS A 174 20.00 -6.00 -13.69
C LYS A 174 19.51 -7.16 -14.57
N ILE A 175 18.58 -7.96 -14.06
CA ILE A 175 18.07 -9.16 -14.75
C ILE A 175 16.67 -8.95 -15.35
N TRP A 176 16.02 -7.83 -15.03
CA TRP A 176 14.67 -7.50 -15.50
C TRP A 176 14.73 -6.57 -16.72
N ASN A 177 14.96 -7.16 -17.89
CA ASN A 177 15.19 -6.40 -19.13
C ASN A 177 14.04 -5.47 -19.53
N ASN A 178 12.79 -5.89 -19.28
CA ASN A 178 11.59 -5.13 -19.62
C ASN A 178 10.95 -4.48 -18.37
N ARG A 179 11.79 -4.07 -17.40
CA ARG A 179 11.29 -3.35 -16.23
C ARG A 179 10.58 -2.07 -16.65
N PRO A 180 9.35 -1.82 -16.21
CA PRO A 180 8.67 -0.56 -16.46
C PRO A 180 9.51 0.64 -15.99
N ASP A 181 9.35 1.77 -16.64
CA ASP A 181 9.99 3.01 -16.18
C ASP A 181 9.40 3.49 -14.85
N LEU A 182 10.15 4.29 -14.13
CA LEU A 182 9.65 4.95 -12.92
C LEU A 182 8.53 5.92 -13.31
N SER A 183 7.38 5.80 -12.64
CA SER A 183 6.22 6.66 -12.91
C SER A 183 6.56 8.15 -12.77
N CYS A 184 5.96 8.97 -13.61
CA CYS A 184 6.11 10.42 -13.61
C CYS A 184 4.79 11.06 -14.11
N GLU A 185 3.71 10.82 -13.37
CA GLU A 185 2.38 11.33 -13.71
C GLU A 185 2.19 12.77 -13.20
N ASN A 186 1.22 13.46 -13.78
CA ASN A 186 0.95 14.86 -13.45
C ASN A 186 0.52 15.05 -11.98
N ILE A 187 1.13 16.01 -11.33
CA ILE A 187 0.76 16.46 -9.99
C ILE A 187 -0.30 17.57 -10.10
N TRP A 188 -1.26 17.56 -9.19
CA TRP A 188 -2.33 18.54 -9.13
C TRP A 188 -2.59 19.04 -7.70
N ILE A 189 -3.18 20.23 -7.57
CA ILE A 189 -3.43 20.90 -6.30
C ILE A 189 -4.79 20.50 -5.76
N LEU A 190 -4.83 19.94 -4.54
CA LEU A 190 -6.06 19.79 -3.78
C LEU A 190 -6.44 21.15 -3.18
N ASN A 191 -7.57 21.70 -3.63
CA ASN A 191 -8.03 23.00 -3.17
C ASN A 191 -8.28 22.99 -1.65
N GLU A 192 -7.94 24.10 -0.97
CA GLU A 192 -8.08 24.26 0.47
C GLU A 192 -9.53 24.09 0.97
N LYS A 193 -10.54 24.36 0.13
CA LYS A 193 -11.95 24.08 0.45
C LYS A 193 -12.22 22.60 0.75
N TYR A 194 -11.35 21.70 0.23
CA TYR A 194 -11.40 20.27 0.52
C TYR A 194 -10.44 19.89 1.65
N ALA A 195 -9.21 20.41 1.62
CA ALA A 195 -8.18 20.09 2.62
C ALA A 195 -8.45 20.73 4.00
N GLY A 196 -9.22 21.81 4.06
CA GLY A 196 -9.61 22.51 5.29
C GLY A 196 -8.46 23.24 5.99
N LYS A 197 -7.21 23.08 5.52
CA LYS A 197 -6.02 23.67 6.12
C LYS A 197 -4.98 23.94 5.04
N SER A 198 -4.40 25.15 5.05
CA SER A 198 -3.38 25.55 4.10
C SER A 198 -2.05 24.81 4.36
N PHE A 199 -1.14 24.80 3.36
CA PHE A 199 0.25 24.38 3.57
C PHE A 199 0.93 25.18 4.69
N GLY A 200 0.71 26.51 4.69
CA GLY A 200 1.31 27.40 5.69
C GLY A 200 0.94 27.04 7.12
N ASP A 201 -0.32 26.63 7.35
CA ASP A 201 -0.76 26.19 8.68
C ASP A 201 -0.21 24.81 9.04
N LYS A 202 -0.20 23.88 8.10
CA LYS A 202 0.34 22.53 8.31
C LYS A 202 1.83 22.58 8.63
N ILE A 203 2.63 23.33 7.86
CA ILE A 203 4.08 23.42 8.09
C ILE A 203 4.42 24.11 9.40
N LYS A 204 3.60 25.07 9.86
CA LYS A 204 3.73 25.70 11.18
C LYS A 204 3.57 24.66 12.29
N ASP A 205 2.55 23.83 12.23
CA ASP A 205 2.34 22.77 13.22
C ASP A 205 3.47 21.75 13.21
N VAL A 206 3.94 21.35 12.03
CA VAL A 206 5.10 20.44 11.89
C VAL A 206 6.35 21.04 12.56
N ARG A 207 6.61 22.33 12.36
CA ARG A 207 7.76 23.02 12.97
C ARG A 207 7.63 23.13 14.49
N LEU A 208 6.42 23.29 15.03
CA LEU A 208 6.20 23.26 16.49
C LEU A 208 6.54 21.88 17.08
N GLU A 209 6.15 20.81 16.42
CA GLU A 209 6.54 19.44 16.83
C GLU A 209 8.06 19.23 16.75
N MET A 210 8.70 19.75 15.69
CA MET A 210 10.16 19.69 15.56
C MET A 210 10.87 20.45 16.71
N GLU A 211 10.37 21.60 17.08
CA GLU A 211 10.89 22.41 18.20
C GLU A 211 10.72 21.65 19.52
N GLU A 212 9.52 21.11 19.80
CA GLU A 212 9.26 20.31 21.02
C GLU A 212 10.23 19.12 21.13
N LYS A 213 10.49 18.42 20.02
CA LYS A 213 11.42 17.28 19.98
C LYS A 213 12.90 17.72 19.87
N LYS A 214 13.16 19.02 19.76
CA LYS A 214 14.51 19.61 19.61
C LYS A 214 15.26 19.01 18.42
N VAL A 215 14.59 18.88 17.27
CA VAL A 215 15.17 18.37 16.02
C VAL A 215 15.39 19.52 15.03
N ASP A 216 16.50 19.48 14.31
CA ASP A 216 16.89 20.52 13.35
C ASP A 216 16.27 20.30 11.98
N MET A 217 15.99 19.04 11.64
CA MET A 217 15.49 18.63 10.34
C MET A 217 14.53 17.47 10.49
N LEU A 218 13.48 17.48 9.67
CA LEU A 218 12.54 16.37 9.47
C LEU A 218 12.68 15.87 8.03
N LEU A 219 12.88 14.57 7.83
CA LEU A 219 12.85 13.92 6.52
C LEU A 219 11.55 13.14 6.39
N ILE A 220 10.71 13.54 5.44
CA ILE A 220 9.45 12.89 5.11
C ILE A 220 9.69 12.02 3.87
N THR A 221 9.53 10.72 4.02
CA THR A 221 9.79 9.74 2.95
C THR A 221 8.51 9.07 2.45
N THR A 222 7.42 9.09 3.20
CA THR A 222 6.13 8.50 2.81
C THR A 222 5.36 9.41 1.88
N LEU A 223 4.82 8.85 0.80
CA LEU A 223 4.14 9.60 -0.27
C LEU A 223 2.86 10.29 0.23
N GLU A 224 2.12 9.62 1.10
CA GLU A 224 0.90 10.17 1.71
C GLU A 224 1.20 11.39 2.59
N ASP A 225 2.29 11.36 3.35
CA ASP A 225 2.67 12.48 4.20
C ASP A 225 3.18 13.68 3.37
N VAL A 226 3.92 13.40 2.30
CA VAL A 226 4.33 14.41 1.29
C VAL A 226 3.10 15.06 0.67
N SER A 227 2.18 14.26 0.17
CA SER A 227 0.96 14.72 -0.52
C SER A 227 0.03 15.47 0.43
N TRP A 228 -0.14 14.98 1.67
CA TRP A 228 -0.95 15.64 2.69
C TRP A 228 -0.38 16.99 3.09
N LEU A 229 0.92 17.06 3.38
CA LEU A 229 1.57 18.28 3.85
C LEU A 229 1.45 19.40 2.81
N LEU A 230 1.70 19.07 1.53
CA LEU A 230 1.71 20.04 0.44
C LEU A 230 0.33 20.36 -0.14
N ASN A 231 -0.75 19.70 0.28
CA ASN A 231 -2.04 19.73 -0.42
C ASN A 231 -1.91 19.42 -1.92
N LEU A 232 -1.04 18.48 -2.25
CA LEU A 232 -0.85 17.99 -3.63
C LEU A 232 -1.31 16.56 -3.76
N ARG A 233 -1.72 16.19 -4.94
CA ARG A 233 -2.08 14.80 -5.31
C ARG A 233 -1.42 14.47 -6.66
N GLY A 234 -1.28 13.20 -6.95
CA GLY A 234 -0.73 12.70 -8.21
C GLY A 234 -1.30 11.34 -8.53
N ASN A 235 -0.80 10.68 -9.56
CA ASN A 235 -1.33 9.41 -10.05
C ASN A 235 -0.20 8.39 -10.29
N ASP A 236 0.92 8.50 -9.55
CA ASP A 236 2.06 7.58 -9.72
C ASP A 236 1.77 6.18 -9.21
N ILE A 237 0.79 6.04 -8.31
CA ILE A 237 0.33 4.75 -7.79
C ILE A 237 -1.15 4.60 -8.10
N LYS A 238 -1.52 3.46 -8.72
CA LYS A 238 -2.90 3.14 -9.04
C LYS A 238 -3.75 3.08 -7.77
N CYS A 239 -4.95 3.63 -7.80
CA CYS A 239 -5.88 3.69 -6.68
C CYS A 239 -5.32 4.41 -5.43
N THR A 240 -4.28 5.21 -5.59
CA THR A 240 -3.72 6.00 -4.49
C THR A 240 -3.24 7.33 -5.03
N PRO A 241 -3.93 8.45 -4.77
CA PRO A 241 -3.65 9.72 -5.43
C PRO A 241 -2.43 10.43 -4.83
N VAL A 242 -1.26 9.82 -4.99
CA VAL A 242 0.05 10.32 -4.53
C VAL A 242 1.03 10.44 -5.70
N PHE A 243 2.15 11.09 -5.46
CA PHE A 243 3.24 11.23 -6.42
C PHE A 243 4.58 10.91 -5.76
N LEU A 244 5.54 10.46 -6.55
CA LEU A 244 6.88 10.12 -6.07
C LEU A 244 7.62 11.39 -5.65
N GLY A 245 7.90 11.51 -4.35
CA GLY A 245 8.60 12.66 -3.80
C GLY A 245 9.07 12.49 -2.37
N PHE A 246 10.08 13.27 -2.00
CA PHE A 246 10.58 13.38 -0.62
C PHE A 246 10.50 14.84 -0.17
N ILE A 247 10.40 15.07 1.13
CA ILE A 247 10.47 16.41 1.70
C ILE A 247 11.54 16.45 2.78
N ALA A 248 12.33 17.53 2.78
CA ALA A 248 13.18 17.92 3.89
C ALA A 248 12.65 19.22 4.48
N VAL A 249 12.34 19.23 5.77
CA VAL A 249 11.88 20.41 6.51
C VAL A 249 12.94 20.80 7.53
N THR A 250 13.25 22.11 7.60
CA THR A 250 14.03 22.74 8.67
C THR A 250 13.17 23.80 9.36
N GLY A 251 13.68 24.45 10.39
CA GLY A 251 12.99 25.54 11.07
C GLY A 251 12.55 26.68 10.13
N SER A 252 13.28 26.90 9.02
CA SER A 252 13.02 28.02 8.09
C SER A 252 12.77 27.63 6.65
N GLN A 253 13.18 26.45 6.21
CA GLN A 253 13.14 26.01 4.82
C GLN A 253 12.35 24.72 4.67
N THR A 254 11.78 24.53 3.47
CA THR A 254 11.16 23.28 3.04
C THR A 254 11.62 22.98 1.61
N ALA A 255 12.21 21.82 1.39
CA ALA A 255 12.62 21.35 0.07
C ALA A 255 11.79 20.13 -0.36
N LEU A 256 11.26 20.17 -1.58
CA LEU A 256 10.57 19.07 -2.24
C LEU A 256 11.51 18.46 -3.27
N TYR A 257 11.75 17.17 -3.17
CA TYR A 257 12.50 16.38 -4.16
C TYR A 257 11.49 15.62 -5.03
N VAL A 258 11.41 15.98 -6.30
CA VAL A 258 10.38 15.47 -7.23
C VAL A 258 10.89 15.44 -8.66
N GLN A 259 10.34 14.57 -9.49
CA GLN A 259 10.60 14.60 -10.94
C GLN A 259 9.99 15.88 -11.52
N ARG A 260 10.81 16.80 -12.05
CA ARG A 260 10.33 18.11 -12.54
C ARG A 260 9.29 17.98 -13.66
N ASN A 261 9.36 16.93 -14.45
CA ASN A 261 8.42 16.67 -15.53
C ASN A 261 6.99 16.40 -15.05
N ALA A 262 6.81 16.03 -13.77
CA ALA A 262 5.49 15.87 -13.15
C ALA A 262 4.82 17.21 -12.76
N LEU A 263 5.58 18.32 -12.78
CA LEU A 263 5.13 19.62 -12.34
C LEU A 263 4.55 20.43 -13.50
N SER A 264 3.25 20.72 -13.45
CA SER A 264 2.65 21.76 -14.31
C SER A 264 3.12 23.14 -13.86
N GLN A 265 3.02 24.13 -14.75
CA GLN A 265 3.32 25.53 -14.40
C GLN A 265 2.49 26.01 -13.19
N GLN A 266 1.24 25.59 -13.09
CA GLN A 266 0.35 25.94 -11.97
C GLN A 266 0.88 25.40 -10.64
N VAL A 267 1.34 24.15 -10.63
CA VAL A 267 1.92 23.52 -9.43
C VAL A 267 3.27 24.16 -9.08
N ALA A 268 4.11 24.45 -10.06
CA ALA A 268 5.38 25.14 -9.84
C ALA A 268 5.17 26.53 -9.20
N CYS A 269 4.24 27.34 -9.72
CA CYS A 269 3.87 28.64 -9.13
C CYS A 269 3.28 28.48 -7.72
N TYR A 270 2.50 27.42 -7.45
CA TYR A 270 1.98 27.15 -6.11
C TYR A 270 3.12 26.84 -5.11
N LEU A 271 4.10 26.03 -5.50
CA LEU A 271 5.26 25.70 -4.68
C LEU A 271 6.13 26.92 -4.41
N GLU A 272 6.41 27.73 -5.44
CA GLU A 272 7.16 28.98 -5.34
C GLU A 272 6.48 29.98 -4.39
N LYS A 273 5.17 30.21 -4.54
CA LYS A 273 4.37 31.08 -3.65
C LYS A 273 4.43 30.66 -2.19
N ASN A 274 4.60 29.37 -1.92
CA ASN A 274 4.73 28.80 -0.59
C ASN A 274 6.20 28.70 -0.11
N ASN A 275 7.15 29.27 -0.84
CA ASN A 275 8.59 29.22 -0.55
C ASN A 275 9.14 27.79 -0.38
N ILE A 276 8.70 26.86 -1.25
CA ILE A 276 9.17 25.48 -1.29
C ILE A 276 10.27 25.38 -2.36
N ASP A 277 11.47 24.97 -1.94
CA ASP A 277 12.62 24.73 -2.83
C ASP A 277 12.38 23.42 -3.62
N ILE A 278 12.39 23.50 -4.94
CA ILE A 278 12.16 22.34 -5.83
C ILE A 278 13.51 21.78 -6.27
N ARG A 279 13.78 20.51 -5.92
CA ARG A 279 14.98 19.76 -6.25
C ARG A 279 14.67 18.54 -7.09
N GLU A 280 15.66 18.02 -7.81
CA GLU A 280 15.50 16.76 -8.54
C GLU A 280 15.30 15.58 -7.59
N TYR A 281 14.44 14.65 -7.98
CA TYR A 281 14.02 13.52 -7.14
C TYR A 281 15.18 12.77 -6.48
N ASN A 282 16.24 12.48 -7.22
CA ASN A 282 17.38 11.73 -6.71
C ASN A 282 18.40 12.56 -5.91
N ASP A 283 18.28 13.90 -5.90
CA ASP A 283 19.21 14.77 -5.16
C ASP A 283 19.12 14.55 -3.65
N ILE A 284 18.00 14.02 -3.13
CA ILE A 284 17.83 13.68 -1.72
C ILE A 284 19.00 12.85 -1.17
N TYR A 285 19.54 11.90 -1.95
CA TYR A 285 20.63 11.04 -1.50
C TYR A 285 21.96 11.79 -1.35
N GLN A 286 22.24 12.76 -2.22
CA GLN A 286 23.43 13.59 -2.12
C GLN A 286 23.28 14.63 -0.99
N ASP A 287 22.12 15.23 -0.87
CA ASP A 287 21.86 16.23 0.16
C ASP A 287 21.93 15.62 1.55
N VAL A 288 21.29 14.47 1.78
CA VAL A 288 21.38 13.74 3.06
C VAL A 288 22.82 13.37 3.40
N LYS A 289 23.63 12.98 2.42
CA LYS A 289 25.05 12.69 2.61
C LYS A 289 25.86 13.91 3.04
N SER A 290 25.44 15.12 2.67
CA SER A 290 26.13 16.38 2.98
C SER A 290 25.83 16.93 4.36
N ILE A 291 24.74 16.52 5.02
CA ILE A 291 24.29 17.04 6.32
C ILE A 291 25.31 16.70 7.40
N ARG A 292 25.63 17.69 8.26
CA ARG A 292 26.54 17.54 9.39
C ARG A 292 25.99 18.22 10.64
N LYS A 293 26.27 17.61 11.79
CA LYS A 293 26.01 18.16 13.14
C LYS A 293 24.54 18.60 13.32
N ARG A 294 23.60 17.78 12.79
CA ARG A 294 22.15 17.99 12.90
C ARG A 294 21.48 16.85 13.63
N ARG A 295 20.40 17.19 14.33
CA ARG A 295 19.45 16.22 14.86
C ARG A 295 18.31 16.05 13.85
N ILE A 296 18.23 14.87 13.24
CA ILE A 296 17.34 14.58 12.09
C ILE A 296 16.23 13.64 12.55
N TRP A 297 14.98 14.05 12.37
CA TRP A 297 13.82 13.18 12.61
C TRP A 297 13.51 12.37 11.34
N ILE A 298 13.40 11.05 11.51
CA ILE A 298 13.07 10.12 10.45
C ILE A 298 12.27 8.94 11.02
N ASP A 299 11.32 8.41 10.26
CA ASP A 299 10.68 7.14 10.60
C ASP A 299 11.46 5.98 9.95
N SER A 300 12.15 5.19 10.75
CA SER A 300 12.94 4.07 10.24
C SER A 300 12.12 2.89 9.75
N SER A 301 10.81 2.85 10.03
CA SER A 301 9.91 1.81 9.54
C SER A 301 9.53 1.99 8.08
N THR A 302 9.46 3.24 7.61
CA THR A 302 9.09 3.62 6.25
C THR A 302 10.26 4.14 5.42
N ALA A 303 11.22 4.83 6.07
CA ALA A 303 12.41 5.31 5.36
C ALA A 303 13.27 4.16 4.82
N ASN A 304 13.73 4.30 3.59
CA ASN A 304 14.61 3.31 3.01
C ASN A 304 16.03 3.36 3.63
N TYR A 305 16.68 2.18 3.66
CA TYR A 305 17.99 2.02 4.30
C TYR A 305 19.08 2.86 3.63
N GLN A 306 18.98 3.12 2.32
CA GLN A 306 19.98 3.93 1.61
C GLN A 306 20.03 5.37 2.17
N ILE A 307 18.88 5.97 2.49
CA ILE A 307 18.82 7.32 3.10
C ILE A 307 19.51 7.29 4.46
N THR A 308 19.12 6.38 5.36
CA THR A 308 19.68 6.36 6.72
C THR A 308 21.15 6.03 6.76
N LYS A 309 21.60 5.14 5.85
CA LYS A 309 23.02 4.78 5.72
C LYS A 309 23.91 5.92 5.22
N LEU A 310 23.36 6.81 4.39
CA LEU A 310 24.07 7.97 3.90
C LEU A 310 24.21 9.10 4.94
N VAL A 311 23.36 9.11 5.95
CA VAL A 311 23.47 10.11 7.04
C VAL A 311 24.82 9.94 7.75
N SER A 312 25.63 11.01 7.76
CA SER A 312 26.91 11.02 8.46
C SER A 312 26.76 10.72 9.95
N LYS A 313 27.70 9.97 10.52
CA LYS A 313 27.76 9.67 11.98
C LYS A 313 27.92 10.90 12.87
N GLU A 314 28.22 12.06 12.30
CA GLU A 314 28.23 13.34 13.01
C GLU A 314 26.83 13.85 13.35
N ASN A 315 25.80 13.28 12.72
CA ASN A 315 24.41 13.61 12.96
C ASN A 315 23.80 12.66 14.01
N TYR A 316 22.72 13.11 14.63
CA TYR A 316 21.90 12.28 15.50
C TYR A 316 20.57 11.97 14.79
N LEU A 317 20.24 10.69 14.61
CA LEU A 317 18.94 10.28 14.09
C LEU A 317 17.93 10.12 15.23
N TYR A 318 16.92 10.98 15.26
CA TYR A 318 15.74 10.82 16.09
C TYR A 318 14.73 9.94 15.33
N LYS A 319 14.67 8.66 15.69
CA LYS A 319 13.85 7.64 15.03
C LYS A 319 12.50 7.52 15.73
N ALA A 320 11.46 8.02 15.10
CA ALA A 320 10.09 7.98 15.60
C ALA A 320 9.11 8.16 14.42
N MET A 321 7.87 7.75 14.61
CA MET A 321 6.79 8.05 13.66
C MET A 321 6.71 9.55 13.37
N LEU A 322 6.55 9.90 12.09
CA LEU A 322 6.51 11.28 11.66
C LEU A 322 5.32 12.06 12.28
N PRO A 323 5.47 13.35 12.58
CA PRO A 323 4.37 14.17 13.07
C PRO A 323 3.25 14.28 12.04
N THR A 324 3.58 14.32 10.76
CA THR A 324 2.62 14.35 9.64
C THR A 324 1.71 13.12 9.62
N THR A 325 2.25 11.92 9.87
CA THR A 325 1.46 10.68 9.98
C THR A 325 0.41 10.76 11.10
N LYS A 326 0.80 11.33 12.26
CA LYS A 326 -0.11 11.50 13.40
C LYS A 326 -1.16 12.60 13.15
N MET A 327 -0.76 13.69 12.47
CA MET A 327 -1.64 14.82 12.18
C MET A 327 -2.71 14.47 11.14
N LYS A 328 -2.33 13.81 10.02
CA LYS A 328 -3.30 13.46 8.97
C LYS A 328 -4.32 12.40 9.42
N ALA A 329 -3.94 11.54 10.36
CA ALA A 329 -4.84 10.52 10.90
C ALA A 329 -6.03 11.12 11.66
N VAL A 330 -5.91 12.34 12.20
CA VAL A 330 -6.99 13.06 12.88
C VAL A 330 -7.51 14.15 11.96
N LYS A 331 -8.64 13.88 11.32
CA LYS A 331 -9.25 14.76 10.31
C LYS A 331 -9.76 16.04 10.96
N ASN A 332 -9.53 17.17 10.28
CA ASN A 332 -10.12 18.45 10.65
C ASN A 332 -11.63 18.50 10.35
N GLU A 333 -12.32 19.53 10.81
CA GLU A 333 -13.78 19.66 10.68
C GLU A 333 -14.22 19.66 9.20
N THR A 334 -13.47 20.29 8.31
CA THR A 334 -13.74 20.32 6.87
C THR A 334 -13.57 18.92 6.26
N GLU A 335 -12.49 18.24 6.57
CA GLU A 335 -12.26 16.87 6.10
C GLU A 335 -13.36 15.91 6.61
N ILE A 336 -13.78 16.04 7.88
CA ILE A 336 -14.90 15.23 8.44
C ILE A 336 -16.21 15.49 7.70
N ALA A 337 -16.56 16.77 7.46
CA ALA A 337 -17.78 17.13 6.75
C ALA A 337 -17.74 16.59 5.30
N ASN A 338 -16.62 16.70 4.64
CA ASN A 338 -16.40 16.20 3.29
C ASN A 338 -16.44 14.66 3.25
N MET A 339 -15.79 13.95 4.18
CA MET A 339 -15.85 12.48 4.24
C MET A 339 -17.29 11.97 4.40
N LYS A 340 -18.12 12.64 5.19
CA LYS A 340 -19.56 12.32 5.27
C LYS A 340 -20.25 12.47 3.90
N LYS A 341 -19.90 13.52 3.15
CA LYS A 341 -20.45 13.74 1.80
C LYS A 341 -19.97 12.66 0.82
N ALA A 342 -18.66 12.30 0.84
CA ALA A 342 -18.13 11.22 0.03
C ALA A 342 -18.87 9.89 0.27
N HIS A 343 -19.15 9.54 1.54
CA HIS A 343 -19.88 8.32 1.90
C HIS A 343 -21.37 8.38 1.46
N ILE A 344 -21.97 9.55 1.39
CA ILE A 344 -23.33 9.70 0.81
C ILE A 344 -23.28 9.45 -0.70
N LEU A 345 -22.31 10.02 -1.41
CA LEU A 345 -22.15 9.83 -2.87
C LEU A 345 -21.90 8.36 -3.20
N ASP A 346 -21.00 7.72 -2.47
CA ASP A 346 -20.69 6.30 -2.67
C ASP A 346 -21.84 5.40 -2.27
N GLY A 347 -22.56 5.74 -1.18
CA GLY A 347 -23.78 5.04 -0.74
C GLY A 347 -24.88 5.08 -1.80
N ILE A 348 -25.01 6.17 -2.56
CA ILE A 348 -25.93 6.27 -3.70
C ILE A 348 -25.49 5.31 -4.81
N ALA A 349 -24.19 5.27 -5.15
CA ALA A 349 -23.66 4.37 -6.16
C ALA A 349 -23.85 2.89 -5.77
N MET A 350 -23.52 2.53 -4.54
CA MET A 350 -23.70 1.19 -3.99
C MET A 350 -25.19 0.79 -3.98
N THR A 351 -26.09 1.70 -3.61
CA THR A 351 -27.55 1.43 -3.60
C THR A 351 -28.07 1.16 -5.01
N LYS A 352 -27.67 1.97 -6.00
CA LYS A 352 -28.01 1.75 -7.42
C LYS A 352 -27.48 0.41 -7.90
N PHE A 353 -26.25 0.07 -7.54
CA PHE A 353 -25.63 -1.19 -7.91
C PHE A 353 -26.38 -2.39 -7.30
N VAL A 354 -26.67 -2.38 -6.01
CA VAL A 354 -27.40 -3.46 -5.34
C VAL A 354 -28.80 -3.62 -5.94
N TYR A 355 -29.49 -2.52 -6.22
CA TYR A 355 -30.78 -2.55 -6.90
C TYR A 355 -30.68 -3.17 -8.29
N TRP A 356 -29.71 -2.76 -9.11
CA TRP A 356 -29.46 -3.34 -10.41
C TRP A 356 -29.15 -4.84 -10.32
N LEU A 357 -28.21 -5.23 -9.46
CA LEU A 357 -27.80 -6.63 -9.28
C LEU A 357 -29.00 -7.53 -8.91
N LYS A 358 -29.79 -7.14 -7.93
CA LYS A 358 -30.97 -7.89 -7.49
C LYS A 358 -32.04 -8.07 -8.56
N ASN A 359 -32.17 -7.11 -9.49
CA ASN A 359 -33.16 -7.17 -10.54
C ASN A 359 -32.68 -7.93 -11.79
N ASN A 360 -31.36 -8.08 -11.99
CA ASN A 360 -30.80 -8.63 -13.23
C ASN A 360 -30.08 -9.97 -13.05
N VAL A 361 -29.71 -10.36 -11.81
CA VAL A 361 -29.09 -11.66 -11.54
C VAL A 361 -29.98 -12.80 -12.04
N GLY A 362 -29.41 -13.70 -12.84
CA GLY A 362 -30.14 -14.80 -13.50
C GLY A 362 -30.92 -14.39 -14.76
N LYS A 363 -30.92 -13.11 -15.14
CA LYS A 363 -31.54 -12.62 -16.40
C LYS A 363 -30.49 -12.18 -17.41
N GLU A 364 -29.38 -11.64 -16.95
CA GLU A 364 -28.24 -11.20 -17.75
C GLU A 364 -27.01 -12.04 -17.39
N LYS A 365 -26.10 -12.22 -18.34
CA LYS A 365 -24.78 -12.80 -18.03
C LYS A 365 -23.98 -11.79 -17.27
N MET A 366 -23.42 -12.20 -16.15
CA MET A 366 -22.54 -11.39 -15.32
C MET A 366 -21.52 -12.29 -14.63
N ASP A 367 -20.36 -11.74 -14.34
CA ASP A 367 -19.25 -12.39 -13.68
C ASP A 367 -18.60 -11.43 -12.66
N GLU A 368 -17.61 -11.90 -11.90
CA GLU A 368 -16.97 -11.12 -10.86
C GLU A 368 -16.35 -9.83 -11.39
N ILE A 369 -15.71 -9.88 -12.57
CA ILE A 369 -15.09 -8.70 -13.21
C ILE A 369 -16.17 -7.69 -13.60
N SER A 370 -17.21 -8.12 -14.28
CA SER A 370 -18.29 -7.25 -14.76
C SER A 370 -19.10 -6.62 -13.63
N LEU A 371 -19.21 -7.27 -12.46
CA LEU A 371 -19.81 -6.66 -11.27
C LEU A 371 -18.95 -5.52 -10.74
N GLY A 372 -17.63 -5.68 -10.68
CA GLY A 372 -16.71 -4.62 -10.30
C GLY A 372 -16.82 -3.41 -11.24
N GLU A 373 -16.75 -3.64 -12.55
CA GLU A 373 -16.91 -2.60 -13.58
C GLU A 373 -18.27 -1.90 -13.49
N LYS A 374 -19.33 -2.64 -13.18
CA LYS A 374 -20.68 -2.06 -13.03
C LYS A 374 -20.80 -1.13 -11.82
N LEU A 375 -20.19 -1.51 -10.71
CA LEU A 375 -20.16 -0.65 -9.52
C LEU A 375 -19.35 0.62 -9.78
N GLU A 376 -18.22 0.48 -10.46
CA GLU A 376 -17.38 1.60 -10.87
C GLU A 376 -18.12 2.56 -11.80
N TYR A 377 -18.89 2.03 -12.75
CA TYR A 377 -19.77 2.84 -13.60
C TYR A 377 -20.75 3.69 -12.78
N PHE A 378 -21.34 3.15 -11.70
CA PHE A 378 -22.24 3.92 -10.85
C PHE A 378 -21.51 4.98 -10.02
N ARG A 379 -20.27 4.72 -9.58
CA ARG A 379 -19.41 5.71 -8.90
C ARG A 379 -19.05 6.87 -9.83
N GLY A 380 -18.68 6.55 -11.05
CA GLY A 380 -18.34 7.53 -12.09
C GLY A 380 -19.48 8.49 -12.48
N MET A 381 -20.71 8.26 -12.01
CA MET A 381 -21.81 9.23 -12.17
C MET A 381 -21.69 10.43 -11.23
N ALA A 382 -20.88 10.36 -10.18
CA ALA A 382 -20.65 11.49 -9.29
C ALA A 382 -19.58 12.42 -9.88
N GLU A 383 -19.88 13.71 -9.97
CA GLU A 383 -19.01 14.71 -10.60
C GLU A 383 -17.63 14.82 -9.93
N SER A 384 -17.58 14.61 -8.61
CA SER A 384 -16.36 14.68 -7.80
C SER A 384 -15.60 13.35 -7.70
N TYR A 385 -16.06 12.29 -8.37
CA TYR A 385 -15.39 11.01 -8.40
C TYR A 385 -14.04 11.11 -9.15
N VAL A 386 -12.98 10.53 -8.57
CA VAL A 386 -11.63 10.56 -9.11
C VAL A 386 -11.23 9.21 -9.68
N GLU A 387 -11.21 8.18 -8.85
CA GLU A 387 -10.81 6.83 -9.19
C GLU A 387 -11.23 5.84 -8.07
N PRO A 388 -11.10 4.50 -8.25
CA PRO A 388 -11.25 3.55 -7.15
C PRO A 388 -10.24 3.84 -6.03
N SER A 389 -10.61 3.61 -4.77
CA SER A 389 -9.66 3.70 -3.65
C SER A 389 -8.78 2.45 -3.50
N PHE A 390 -9.19 1.35 -4.12
CA PHE A 390 -8.45 0.11 -4.35
C PHE A 390 -9.16 -0.70 -5.45
N GLU A 391 -8.47 -1.68 -6.03
CA GLU A 391 -9.07 -2.58 -7.01
C GLU A 391 -10.25 -3.32 -6.39
N PRO A 392 -11.47 -3.26 -6.98
CA PRO A 392 -12.63 -3.92 -6.41
C PRO A 392 -12.41 -5.43 -6.24
N ILE A 393 -12.71 -5.92 -5.05
CA ILE A 393 -12.73 -7.34 -4.73
C ILE A 393 -14.15 -7.83 -4.87
N VAL A 394 -14.40 -8.72 -5.83
CA VAL A 394 -15.70 -9.35 -6.03
C VAL A 394 -15.50 -10.85 -5.92
N GLY A 395 -15.91 -11.42 -4.79
CA GLY A 395 -15.76 -12.85 -4.53
C GLY A 395 -17.12 -13.57 -4.49
N TYR A 396 -17.39 -14.39 -5.49
CA TYR A 396 -18.61 -15.21 -5.54
C TYR A 396 -18.38 -16.55 -4.85
N ASN A 397 -19.24 -16.89 -3.91
CA ASN A 397 -19.19 -18.12 -3.10
C ASN A 397 -17.82 -18.32 -2.41
N ASP A 398 -17.05 -19.33 -2.79
CA ASP A 398 -15.76 -19.68 -2.18
C ASP A 398 -14.65 -18.66 -2.44
N HIS A 399 -14.69 -17.91 -3.55
CA HIS A 399 -13.79 -16.77 -3.76
C HIS A 399 -13.94 -15.68 -2.68
N GLY A 400 -15.11 -15.55 -2.07
CA GLY A 400 -15.31 -14.64 -0.92
C GLY A 400 -14.50 -15.01 0.33
N ALA A 401 -13.87 -16.18 0.37
CA ALA A 401 -12.96 -16.58 1.46
C ALA A 401 -11.51 -16.11 1.24
N ILE A 402 -11.18 -15.62 0.04
CA ILE A 402 -9.85 -15.09 -0.30
C ILE A 402 -9.87 -13.60 -0.05
N VAL A 403 -9.22 -13.14 1.03
CA VAL A 403 -9.36 -11.78 1.58
C VAL A 403 -9.03 -10.68 0.56
N HIS A 404 -7.95 -10.83 -0.20
CA HIS A 404 -7.57 -9.91 -1.27
C HIS A 404 -7.68 -10.58 -2.64
N TYR A 405 -8.86 -11.18 -2.89
CA TYR A 405 -9.14 -11.81 -4.17
C TYR A 405 -9.11 -10.78 -5.31
N SER A 406 -8.51 -11.15 -6.42
CA SER A 406 -8.56 -10.39 -7.67
C SER A 406 -8.93 -11.35 -8.79
N ALA A 407 -10.11 -11.17 -9.38
CA ALA A 407 -10.57 -11.98 -10.49
C ALA A 407 -9.68 -11.75 -11.72
N THR A 408 -9.19 -12.82 -12.32
CA THR A 408 -8.51 -12.82 -13.62
C THR A 408 -9.40 -13.46 -14.68
N LYS A 409 -9.03 -13.39 -15.95
CA LYS A 409 -9.79 -14.05 -17.01
C LYS A 409 -9.90 -15.57 -16.80
N GLU A 410 -8.90 -16.14 -16.13
CA GLU A 410 -8.79 -17.57 -15.85
C GLU A 410 -9.57 -17.99 -14.61
N THR A 411 -9.63 -17.12 -13.58
CA THR A 411 -10.24 -17.45 -12.27
C THR A 411 -11.65 -16.89 -12.11
N ASN A 412 -12.10 -16.01 -13.00
CA ASN A 412 -13.37 -15.29 -12.96
C ASN A 412 -14.59 -16.22 -12.98
N TYR A 413 -15.43 -16.17 -11.95
CA TYR A 413 -16.65 -16.97 -11.87
C TYR A 413 -17.84 -16.27 -12.52
N GLN A 414 -18.67 -17.07 -13.22
CA GLN A 414 -19.98 -16.63 -13.66
C GLN A 414 -20.94 -16.55 -12.46
N ILE A 415 -21.66 -15.45 -12.35
CA ILE A 415 -22.61 -15.19 -11.27
C ILE A 415 -23.95 -15.83 -11.58
N GLU A 416 -24.44 -16.67 -10.67
CA GLU A 416 -25.73 -17.31 -10.78
C GLU A 416 -26.72 -16.79 -9.73
N ASN A 417 -28.03 -16.99 -9.95
CA ASN A 417 -29.09 -16.63 -8.99
C ASN A 417 -29.15 -17.62 -7.82
N LYS A 418 -28.01 -17.82 -7.13
CA LYS A 418 -27.85 -18.67 -5.93
C LYS A 418 -26.64 -18.23 -5.12
N GLY A 419 -26.58 -18.61 -3.85
CA GLY A 419 -25.44 -18.34 -2.98
C GLY A 419 -25.28 -16.86 -2.62
N MET A 420 -24.03 -16.43 -2.44
CA MET A 420 -23.68 -15.09 -1.99
C MET A 420 -22.52 -14.53 -2.80
N VAL A 421 -22.49 -13.22 -2.99
CA VAL A 421 -21.33 -12.48 -3.48
C VAL A 421 -20.88 -11.49 -2.41
N LEU A 422 -19.59 -11.49 -2.11
CA LEU A 422 -18.92 -10.47 -1.32
C LEU A 422 -18.34 -9.44 -2.29
N ILE A 423 -18.62 -8.17 -2.05
CA ILE A 423 -18.10 -7.06 -2.84
C ILE A 423 -17.46 -6.08 -1.88
N ASP A 424 -16.14 -5.96 -1.96
CA ASP A 424 -15.32 -5.02 -1.24
C ASP A 424 -14.74 -4.00 -2.21
N SER A 425 -14.99 -2.72 -1.95
CA SER A 425 -14.71 -1.68 -2.92
C SER A 425 -14.78 -0.30 -2.28
N GLY A 426 -14.16 0.66 -2.90
CA GLY A 426 -14.24 2.04 -2.46
C GLY A 426 -13.94 3.01 -3.59
N GLY A 427 -14.11 4.30 -3.33
CA GLY A 427 -13.83 5.36 -4.30
C GLY A 427 -13.12 6.55 -3.67
N HIS A 428 -12.27 7.17 -4.45
CA HIS A 428 -11.73 8.49 -4.19
C HIS A 428 -12.67 9.53 -4.79
N TYR A 429 -13.06 10.48 -3.96
CA TYR A 429 -13.81 11.68 -4.33
C TYR A 429 -13.01 12.90 -3.90
N LEU A 430 -13.22 14.06 -4.50
CA LEU A 430 -12.60 15.29 -4.01
C LEU A 430 -12.92 15.54 -2.52
N GLU A 431 -14.04 15.00 -2.05
CA GLU A 431 -14.50 15.04 -0.66
C GLU A 431 -13.86 13.98 0.24
N GLY A 432 -13.07 13.04 -0.28
CA GLY A 432 -12.39 12.03 0.55
C GLY A 432 -12.37 10.63 -0.05
N THR A 433 -12.11 9.65 0.79
CA THR A 433 -11.96 8.24 0.41
C THR A 433 -13.05 7.41 1.07
N THR A 434 -13.61 6.44 0.35
CA THR A 434 -14.56 5.46 0.89
C THR A 434 -13.96 4.05 0.82
N ASP A 435 -14.46 3.20 1.71
CA ASP A 435 -14.13 1.78 1.82
C ASP A 435 -15.37 1.06 2.33
N ILE A 436 -15.99 0.25 1.49
CA ILE A 436 -17.30 -0.35 1.74
C ILE A 436 -17.33 -1.81 1.29
N THR A 437 -17.54 -2.72 2.23
CA THR A 437 -17.80 -4.12 1.91
C THR A 437 -19.29 -4.46 2.06
N ARG A 438 -19.85 -5.20 1.13
CA ARG A 438 -21.20 -5.79 1.22
C ARG A 438 -21.20 -7.24 0.79
N THR A 439 -21.77 -8.11 1.63
CA THR A 439 -22.09 -9.50 1.26
C THR A 439 -23.56 -9.60 0.91
N ILE A 440 -23.87 -9.98 -0.32
CA ILE A 440 -25.21 -9.93 -0.91
C ILE A 440 -25.66 -11.33 -1.27
N SER A 441 -26.82 -11.77 -0.77
CA SER A 441 -27.44 -13.02 -1.22
C SER A 441 -28.02 -12.85 -2.62
N LEU A 442 -27.71 -13.78 -3.53
CA LEU A 442 -28.17 -13.75 -4.92
C LEU A 442 -29.35 -14.68 -5.19
N GLY A 443 -29.83 -15.40 -4.18
CA GLY A 443 -30.92 -16.33 -4.27
C GLY A 443 -30.97 -17.21 -3.03
N LYS A 444 -31.19 -18.53 -3.21
CA LYS A 444 -31.24 -19.46 -2.09
C LYS A 444 -29.88 -19.59 -1.41
N VAL A 445 -29.85 -19.38 -0.08
CA VAL A 445 -28.69 -19.53 0.78
C VAL A 445 -28.88 -20.64 1.80
N THR A 446 -27.79 -21.29 2.23
CA THR A 446 -27.81 -22.35 3.24
C THR A 446 -27.96 -21.78 4.65
N ASP A 447 -28.34 -22.64 5.62
CA ASP A 447 -28.39 -22.23 7.03
C ASP A 447 -27.00 -21.86 7.56
N LYS A 448 -25.97 -22.56 7.12
CA LYS A 448 -24.58 -22.23 7.47
C LYS A 448 -24.20 -20.82 6.98
N MET A 449 -24.53 -20.47 5.73
CA MET A 449 -24.28 -19.11 5.22
C MET A 449 -25.01 -18.05 6.07
N ARG A 450 -26.28 -18.29 6.43
CA ARG A 450 -27.02 -17.38 7.31
C ARG A 450 -26.38 -17.24 8.68
N GLN A 451 -25.94 -18.35 9.27
CA GLN A 451 -25.24 -18.36 10.56
C GLN A 451 -23.96 -17.54 10.50
N MET A 452 -23.08 -17.81 9.53
CA MET A 452 -21.81 -17.08 9.37
C MET A 452 -22.02 -15.58 9.16
N TYR A 453 -22.92 -15.21 8.25
CA TYR A 453 -23.30 -13.81 8.02
C TYR A 453 -23.77 -13.13 9.31
N THR A 454 -24.65 -13.81 10.08
CA THR A 454 -25.18 -13.27 11.33
C THR A 454 -24.09 -13.07 12.38
N LEU A 455 -23.15 -14.01 12.52
CA LEU A 455 -22.05 -13.88 13.48
C LEU A 455 -21.13 -12.70 13.14
N VAL A 456 -20.78 -12.54 11.86
CA VAL A 456 -19.97 -11.40 11.40
C VAL A 456 -20.74 -10.08 11.61
N LEU A 457 -22.03 -10.03 11.25
CA LEU A 457 -22.86 -8.84 11.46
C LEU A 457 -22.97 -8.47 12.96
N LYS A 458 -23.10 -9.45 13.85
CA LYS A 458 -23.07 -9.20 15.31
C LYS A 458 -21.76 -8.57 15.74
N GLY A 459 -20.63 -9.09 15.30
CA GLY A 459 -19.31 -8.53 15.58
C GLY A 459 -19.19 -7.09 15.09
N HIS A 460 -19.58 -6.84 13.84
CA HIS A 460 -19.60 -5.51 13.24
C HIS A 460 -20.45 -4.51 14.06
N LEU A 461 -21.67 -4.90 14.42
CA LEU A 461 -22.57 -4.04 15.20
C LEU A 461 -22.08 -3.80 16.63
N HIS A 462 -21.48 -4.82 17.29
CA HIS A 462 -20.89 -4.64 18.62
C HIS A 462 -19.75 -3.63 18.59
N LEU A 463 -18.86 -3.73 17.59
CA LEU A 463 -17.75 -2.80 17.44
C LEU A 463 -18.24 -1.41 17.04
N GLY A 464 -19.12 -1.30 16.04
CA GLY A 464 -19.61 -0.01 15.53
C GLY A 464 -20.44 0.79 16.56
N ASN A 465 -21.08 0.11 17.51
CA ASN A 465 -21.83 0.75 18.61
C ASN A 465 -21.03 0.87 19.91
N ALA A 466 -19.74 0.56 19.91
CA ALA A 466 -18.92 0.57 21.11
C ALA A 466 -18.75 1.98 21.68
N VAL A 467 -19.07 2.16 22.95
CA VAL A 467 -18.72 3.34 23.73
C VAL A 467 -17.55 2.97 24.63
N PHE A 468 -16.45 3.70 24.53
CA PHE A 468 -15.21 3.35 25.23
C PHE A 468 -14.54 4.58 25.85
N LYS A 469 -13.67 4.30 26.83
CA LYS A 469 -12.96 5.34 27.59
C LYS A 469 -11.90 6.01 26.74
N LYS A 470 -11.71 7.32 26.89
CA LYS A 470 -10.56 8.06 26.31
C LYS A 470 -9.26 7.35 26.67
N GLY A 471 -8.39 7.17 25.70
CA GLY A 471 -7.13 6.42 25.83
C GLY A 471 -7.25 4.93 25.46
N CYS A 472 -8.43 4.48 25.03
CA CYS A 472 -8.59 3.13 24.51
C CYS A 472 -7.88 2.97 23.15
N SER A 473 -7.27 1.83 22.94
CA SER A 473 -6.64 1.45 21.66
C SER A 473 -7.55 0.53 20.85
N GLY A 474 -7.32 0.46 19.55
CA GLY A 474 -8.00 -0.50 18.68
C GLY A 474 -7.76 -1.98 19.07
N VAL A 475 -6.62 -2.28 19.72
CA VAL A 475 -6.33 -3.62 20.27
C VAL A 475 -7.36 -4.02 21.33
N ALA A 476 -7.75 -3.09 22.20
CA ALA A 476 -8.75 -3.37 23.25
C ALA A 476 -10.17 -3.56 22.69
N LEU A 477 -10.46 -2.98 21.52
CA LEU A 477 -11.79 -3.04 20.90
C LEU A 477 -11.99 -4.25 19.97
N ASP A 478 -10.92 -4.85 19.49
CA ASP A 478 -10.94 -5.95 18.51
C ASP A 478 -11.79 -7.14 18.97
N ILE A 479 -11.78 -7.43 20.28
CA ILE A 479 -12.57 -8.51 20.89
C ILE A 479 -14.09 -8.36 20.62
N LEU A 480 -14.59 -7.14 20.46
CA LEU A 480 -16.01 -6.90 20.20
C LEU A 480 -16.45 -7.48 18.85
N ALA A 481 -15.56 -7.41 17.86
CA ALA A 481 -15.80 -8.00 16.55
C ALA A 481 -15.61 -9.53 16.54
N ARG A 482 -14.57 -10.04 17.24
CA ARG A 482 -14.23 -11.47 17.19
C ARG A 482 -15.08 -12.34 18.12
N LYS A 483 -15.54 -11.80 19.25
CA LYS A 483 -16.24 -12.59 20.27
C LYS A 483 -17.41 -13.44 19.72
N PRO A 484 -18.31 -12.95 18.86
CA PRO A 484 -19.37 -13.78 18.30
C PRO A 484 -18.86 -15.00 17.50
N LEU A 485 -17.71 -14.88 16.86
CA LEU A 485 -17.06 -15.96 16.13
C LEU A 485 -16.37 -16.91 17.10
N TRP A 486 -15.56 -16.42 18.04
CA TRP A 486 -14.85 -17.23 19.04
C TRP A 486 -15.80 -18.07 19.90
N ASP A 487 -16.97 -17.53 20.28
CA ASP A 487 -18.03 -18.27 21.00
C ASP A 487 -18.56 -19.48 20.19
N ASN A 488 -18.30 -19.53 18.87
CA ASN A 488 -18.68 -20.61 17.97
C ASN A 488 -17.46 -21.39 17.40
N GLY A 489 -16.27 -21.22 17.99
CA GLY A 489 -15.05 -21.92 17.57
C GLY A 489 -14.53 -21.45 16.20
N LEU A 490 -14.84 -20.22 15.79
CA LEU A 490 -14.49 -19.62 14.51
C LEU A 490 -13.62 -18.37 14.72
N ASP A 491 -12.84 -18.01 13.70
CA ASP A 491 -12.06 -16.77 13.67
C ASP A 491 -11.80 -16.34 12.22
N PHE A 492 -11.16 -15.16 12.05
CA PHE A 492 -10.63 -14.66 10.79
C PHE A 492 -9.16 -14.23 10.96
N ASN A 493 -8.35 -14.41 9.90
CA ASN A 493 -6.88 -14.30 9.96
C ASN A 493 -6.33 -12.95 9.50
N HIS A 494 -7.11 -11.88 9.60
CA HIS A 494 -6.71 -10.53 9.21
C HIS A 494 -7.00 -9.50 10.31
N GLY A 495 -6.64 -8.23 10.12
CA GLY A 495 -7.05 -7.13 11.00
C GLY A 495 -8.57 -6.91 10.92
N THR A 496 -9.14 -6.35 11.97
CA THR A 496 -10.58 -6.04 12.04
C THR A 496 -10.91 -4.71 11.40
N GLY A 497 -10.01 -3.73 11.49
CA GLY A 497 -10.22 -2.41 10.90
C GLY A 497 -8.94 -1.59 10.84
N HIS A 498 -8.97 -0.52 10.07
CA HIS A 498 -7.83 0.37 9.82
C HIS A 498 -8.30 1.82 9.66
N GLY A 499 -7.36 2.75 9.76
CA GLY A 499 -7.60 4.15 9.42
C GLY A 499 -7.84 4.34 7.92
N VAL A 500 -8.59 5.38 7.57
CA VAL A 500 -8.86 5.74 6.17
C VAL A 500 -8.28 7.12 5.88
N GLY A 501 -7.51 7.25 4.80
CA GLY A 501 -6.93 8.51 4.36
C GLY A 501 -7.97 9.46 3.77
N TYR A 502 -7.62 10.74 3.67
CA TYR A 502 -8.47 11.74 3.00
C TYR A 502 -7.96 12.00 1.58
N LEU A 503 -8.61 11.38 0.60
CA LEU A 503 -8.15 11.39 -0.80
C LEU A 503 -6.65 11.04 -0.87
N LEU A 504 -6.31 9.94 -0.18
CA LEU A 504 -5.00 9.31 -0.02
C LEU A 504 -5.22 7.81 0.17
N SER A 505 -4.17 7.04 0.52
CA SER A 505 -4.29 5.59 0.72
C SER A 505 -5.51 5.22 1.56
N VAL A 506 -6.24 4.18 1.13
CA VAL A 506 -7.38 3.62 1.87
C VAL A 506 -6.95 3.12 3.24
N HIS A 507 -5.74 2.55 3.35
CA HIS A 507 -5.14 2.16 4.62
C HIS A 507 -4.27 3.30 5.18
N GLU A 508 -4.70 3.89 6.28
CA GLU A 508 -3.99 5.01 6.91
C GLU A 508 -3.51 4.67 8.32
N PRO A 509 -2.18 4.59 8.54
CA PRO A 509 -1.62 4.46 9.86
C PRO A 509 -1.76 5.79 10.67
N PRO A 510 -1.67 5.75 12.01
CA PRO A 510 -1.44 4.56 12.84
C PRO A 510 -2.73 3.84 13.28
N ASN A 511 -3.92 4.39 12.99
CA ASN A 511 -5.21 3.84 13.42
C ASN A 511 -5.40 2.41 12.90
N ALA A 512 -5.63 1.47 13.82
CA ALA A 512 -5.91 0.08 13.47
C ALA A 512 -6.66 -0.61 14.60
N ILE A 513 -7.59 -1.50 14.23
CA ILE A 513 -8.28 -2.42 15.14
C ILE A 513 -7.80 -3.84 14.84
N ARG A 514 -7.11 -4.49 15.78
CA ARG A 514 -6.51 -5.81 15.64
C ARG A 514 -6.20 -6.41 17.00
N TYR A 515 -6.21 -7.73 17.13
CA TYR A 515 -5.95 -8.38 18.43
C TYR A 515 -4.44 -8.45 18.78
N ARG A 516 -3.55 -8.41 17.79
CA ARG A 516 -2.09 -8.47 18.02
C ARG A 516 -1.52 -7.10 18.36
N ILE A 517 -0.72 -7.04 19.42
CA ILE A 517 0.08 -5.87 19.76
C ILE A 517 1.36 -5.92 18.91
N LEU A 518 1.66 -4.83 18.21
CA LEU A 518 2.92 -4.72 17.46
C LEU A 518 4.07 -4.29 18.37
N GLU A 519 5.28 -4.76 18.06
CA GLU A 519 6.51 -4.36 18.77
C GLU A 519 6.70 -2.83 18.77
N ASN A 520 6.47 -2.19 17.62
CA ASN A 520 6.47 -0.74 17.56
C ASN A 520 5.20 -0.20 18.23
N GLN A 521 5.36 0.35 19.44
CA GLN A 521 4.26 0.89 20.25
C GLN A 521 3.54 2.06 19.59
N GLU A 522 4.21 2.83 18.72
CA GLU A 522 3.58 3.93 17.99
C GLU A 522 2.51 3.45 16.99
N LEU A 523 2.57 2.18 16.59
CA LEU A 523 1.56 1.51 15.76
C LEU A 523 0.38 0.91 16.57
N ASN A 524 0.37 1.06 17.89
CA ASN A 524 -0.77 0.69 18.76
C ASN A 524 -1.36 1.95 19.40
N PRO A 525 -1.82 2.95 18.61
CA PRO A 525 -2.24 4.24 19.13
C PRO A 525 -3.55 4.14 19.89
N THR A 526 -3.76 5.13 20.76
CA THR A 526 -5.10 5.38 21.31
C THR A 526 -5.96 6.07 20.27
N LEU A 527 -7.22 5.66 20.18
CA LEU A 527 -8.18 6.26 19.28
C LEU A 527 -8.54 7.67 19.74
N LYS A 528 -8.66 8.60 18.79
CA LYS A 528 -9.00 10.00 19.02
C LYS A 528 -10.20 10.41 18.17
N PRO A 529 -11.05 11.36 18.65
CA PRO A 529 -12.04 12.00 17.81
C PRO A 529 -11.39 12.58 16.54
N GLY A 530 -12.04 12.39 15.40
CA GLY A 530 -11.50 12.78 14.09
C GLY A 530 -10.73 11.67 13.35
N MET A 531 -10.38 10.56 14.01
CA MET A 531 -9.90 9.36 13.31
C MET A 531 -11.09 8.66 12.65
N ILE A 532 -10.93 8.30 11.39
CA ILE A 532 -11.91 7.57 10.60
C ILE A 532 -11.41 6.13 10.46
N THR A 533 -12.31 5.17 10.69
CA THR A 533 -11.98 3.74 10.68
C THR A 533 -12.93 2.99 9.75
N SER A 534 -12.38 2.13 8.89
CA SER A 534 -13.10 1.11 8.15
C SER A 534 -12.82 -0.26 8.72
#